data_7c098f64ebccf0f27187c2a4e0341389
#
_entry.id   7c098f64ebccf0f27187c2a4e0341389
#
_cell.length_a   1.000
_cell.length_b   1.000
_cell.length_c   1.000
_cell.angle_alpha   90.00
_cell.angle_beta   90.00
_cell.angle_gamma   90.00
#
_symmetry.space_group_name_H-M   'P 1'
#
loop_
_entity.id
_entity.type
_entity.pdbx_description
1 polymer ?
#
loop_
_entity_poly.entity_id
_entity_poly.type
_entity_poly.pdbx_seq_one_letter_code
_entity_poly.pdbx_strand_id
1 'polypeptide(L)'
;MVRLGAMGDILHALPAVTALRQMHPGWIIDWVVEPRWRPLLSAEPNPEGGGGFNPRIKPAGSPRALAPEAQPVVDQLHLAPTKQWRSAPLSLSTIHEISTLRRTLRAASYDTVLDLQGAIRSAVLGRMAGSQRLIGDDAPRERAARLFYTERVSTQAAHVIEQAVELARAVAGDDLRPIAPWLPIDSAAEAWADSILPRHSASAAVLVNPGAGWGAKRWPVERYTAVARELIRQGVRVMVNTGPGEEPLAQAIVAGTGSAATPLTCSLAQLIALTRRVSLVIAGDTGPLHLACALGRPVVGIYGPTDPSRNGPYGVPSRVLRSPESRRDHSRHAAPEAGLLTIQPEDVLQAAGELLAGEGGR
;
A
#
# COMPACT_ATOMS: atom_id res chain seq x y z
N MET A 1 -12.85 -4.47 -9.87
CA MET A 1 -11.75 -5.04 -9.08
C MET A 1 -12.17 -5.25 -7.64
N VAL A 2 -11.73 -6.32 -6.98
CA VAL A 2 -11.99 -6.54 -5.55
C VAL A 2 -10.67 -6.75 -4.82
N ARG A 3 -10.30 -5.77 -3.98
CA ARG A 3 -9.17 -5.85 -3.04
C ARG A 3 -9.46 -4.97 -1.84
N LEU A 4 -9.83 -5.57 -0.73
CA LEU A 4 -10.31 -4.85 0.45
C LEU A 4 -9.19 -4.26 1.30
N GLY A 5 -8.00 -4.79 1.22
CA GLY A 5 -6.83 -4.44 2.02
C GLY A 5 -6.00 -5.69 2.35
N ALA A 6 -4.90 -5.64 3.08
CA ALA A 6 -4.38 -4.49 3.83
C ALA A 6 -3.73 -3.42 2.90
N MET A 7 -3.10 -2.40 3.52
CA MET A 7 -2.39 -1.34 2.78
C MET A 7 -1.39 -1.90 1.76
N GLY A 8 -0.46 -2.73 2.20
CA GLY A 8 0.54 -3.34 1.33
C GLY A 8 -0.08 -4.17 0.21
N ASP A 9 -1.16 -4.89 0.51
CA ASP A 9 -1.88 -5.70 -0.49
C ASP A 9 -2.51 -4.86 -1.60
N ILE A 10 -3.04 -3.67 -1.29
CA ILE A 10 -3.57 -2.72 -2.29
C ILE A 10 -2.41 -2.17 -3.13
N LEU A 11 -1.33 -1.76 -2.47
CA LEU A 11 -0.14 -1.24 -3.14
C LEU A 11 0.49 -2.27 -4.09
N HIS A 12 0.47 -3.56 -3.74
CA HIS A 12 0.92 -4.64 -4.62
C HIS A 12 -0.02 -4.90 -5.81
N ALA A 13 -1.30 -4.59 -5.69
CA ALA A 13 -2.25 -4.74 -6.79
C ALA A 13 -2.21 -3.54 -7.76
N LEU A 14 -1.85 -2.36 -7.29
CA LEU A 14 -1.85 -1.12 -8.08
C LEU A 14 -1.00 -1.17 -9.35
N PRO A 15 0.20 -1.77 -9.39
CA PRO A 15 0.98 -1.87 -10.63
C PRO A 15 0.24 -2.56 -11.78
N ALA A 16 -0.53 -3.61 -11.48
CA ALA A 16 -1.36 -4.31 -12.45
C ALA A 16 -2.54 -3.45 -12.93
N VAL A 17 -3.22 -2.78 -12.00
CA VAL A 17 -4.38 -1.94 -12.34
C VAL A 17 -3.95 -0.67 -13.07
N THR A 18 -2.80 -0.10 -12.73
CA THR A 18 -2.21 1.03 -13.46
C THR A 18 -1.84 0.62 -14.88
N ALA A 19 -1.28 -0.58 -15.07
CA ALA A 19 -0.98 -1.12 -16.39
C ALA A 19 -2.27 -1.30 -17.23
N LEU A 20 -3.33 -1.85 -16.64
CA LEU A 20 -4.65 -1.94 -17.30
C LEU A 20 -5.19 -0.56 -17.71
N ARG A 21 -5.11 0.43 -16.82
CA ARG A 21 -5.55 1.81 -17.13
C ARG A 21 -4.75 2.42 -18.26
N GLN A 22 -3.44 2.19 -18.29
CA GLN A 22 -2.56 2.74 -19.33
C GLN A 22 -2.82 2.08 -20.70
N MET A 23 -2.99 0.77 -20.72
CA MET A 23 -3.26 0.00 -21.94
C MET A 23 -4.69 0.23 -22.46
N HIS A 24 -5.64 0.38 -21.56
CA HIS A 24 -7.06 0.52 -21.86
C HIS A 24 -7.66 1.80 -21.22
N PRO A 25 -7.27 2.99 -21.68
CA PRO A 25 -7.72 4.26 -21.06
C PRO A 25 -9.23 4.47 -21.16
N GLY A 26 -9.90 3.79 -22.08
CA GLY A 26 -11.37 3.84 -22.25
C GLY A 26 -12.16 2.88 -21.37
N TRP A 27 -11.52 1.97 -20.62
CA TRP A 27 -12.21 1.04 -19.74
C TRP A 27 -12.73 1.76 -18.49
N ILE A 28 -13.88 1.31 -18.00
CA ILE A 28 -14.38 1.69 -16.68
C ILE A 28 -13.82 0.67 -15.68
N ILE A 29 -12.98 1.15 -14.77
CA ILE A 29 -12.33 0.36 -13.74
C ILE A 29 -12.82 0.81 -12.38
N ASP A 30 -13.70 0.04 -11.76
CA ASP A 30 -14.19 0.30 -10.42
C ASP A 30 -13.51 -0.64 -9.40
N TRP A 31 -13.43 -0.20 -8.15
CA TRP A 31 -12.73 -0.96 -7.11
C TRP A 31 -13.54 -1.06 -5.81
N VAL A 32 -13.69 -2.27 -5.30
CA VAL A 32 -14.28 -2.51 -3.97
C VAL A 32 -13.19 -2.55 -2.92
N VAL A 33 -13.23 -1.65 -1.94
CA VAL A 33 -12.18 -1.42 -0.95
C VAL A 33 -12.73 -1.11 0.45
N GLU A 34 -11.96 -1.43 1.50
CA GLU A 34 -12.26 -0.94 2.87
C GLU A 34 -12.11 0.59 2.94
N PRO A 35 -13.03 1.32 3.62
CA PRO A 35 -13.06 2.79 3.63
C PRO A 35 -11.73 3.45 4.02
N ARG A 36 -11.03 2.90 5.00
CA ARG A 36 -9.74 3.44 5.50
C ARG A 36 -8.62 3.47 4.46
N TRP A 37 -8.75 2.71 3.37
CA TRP A 37 -7.74 2.64 2.32
C TRP A 37 -8.07 3.51 1.09
N ARG A 38 -9.21 4.21 1.14
CA ARG A 38 -9.61 5.14 0.07
C ARG A 38 -8.49 6.09 -0.38
N PRO A 39 -7.67 6.68 0.52
CA PRO A 39 -6.62 7.62 0.09
C PRO A 39 -5.52 7.02 -0.79
N LEU A 40 -5.40 5.69 -0.87
CA LEU A 40 -4.49 5.03 -1.82
C LEU A 40 -5.01 5.04 -3.26
N LEU A 41 -6.30 5.27 -3.47
CA LEU A 41 -7.00 5.11 -4.74
C LEU A 41 -7.69 6.39 -5.23
N SER A 42 -7.98 7.33 -4.33
CA SER A 42 -8.66 8.58 -4.65
C SER A 42 -8.26 9.66 -3.66
N ALA A 43 -7.95 10.86 -4.17
CA ALA A 43 -7.81 12.05 -3.34
C ALA A 43 -9.17 12.46 -2.77
N GLU A 44 -9.20 13.16 -1.63
CA GLU A 44 -10.43 13.78 -1.16
C GLU A 44 -10.83 14.92 -2.12
N PRO A 45 -12.14 15.07 -2.41
CA PRO A 45 -12.60 16.21 -3.19
C PRO A 45 -12.27 17.50 -2.41
N ASN A 46 -11.62 18.46 -3.09
CA ASN A 46 -11.36 19.77 -2.51
C ASN A 46 -12.70 20.44 -2.12
N PRO A 47 -12.95 20.78 -0.85
CA PRO A 47 -14.22 21.39 -0.44
C PRO A 47 -14.50 22.76 -1.11
N GLU A 48 -13.48 23.42 -1.65
CA GLU A 48 -13.61 24.70 -2.35
C GLU A 48 -13.89 24.59 -3.86
N GLY A 49 -13.76 23.39 -4.43
CA GLY A 49 -14.04 23.11 -5.84
C GLY A 49 -15.41 22.47 -6.02
N GLY A 50 -16.46 23.28 -6.10
CA GLY A 50 -17.80 22.81 -6.43
C GLY A 50 -17.88 22.19 -7.81
N GLY A 51 -17.66 20.89 -7.92
CA GLY A 51 -17.83 20.08 -9.10
C GLY A 51 -17.78 18.62 -8.70
N GLY A 52 -18.92 18.03 -8.36
CA GLY A 52 -19.04 16.59 -8.20
C GLY A 52 -18.62 15.92 -9.52
N PHE A 53 -17.43 15.35 -9.55
CA PHE A 53 -16.97 14.56 -10.69
C PHE A 53 -17.87 13.33 -10.81
N ASN A 54 -18.76 13.32 -11.79
CA ASN A 54 -19.52 12.14 -12.17
C ASN A 54 -18.74 11.40 -13.27
N PRO A 55 -18.02 10.31 -12.96
CA PRO A 55 -17.15 9.63 -13.91
C PRO A 55 -17.90 8.99 -15.10
N ARG A 56 -19.23 8.93 -15.06
CA ARG A 56 -20.07 8.41 -16.14
C ARG A 56 -20.37 9.42 -17.22
N ILE A 57 -20.03 10.69 -17.02
CA ILE A 57 -20.16 11.74 -18.05
C ILE A 57 -18.76 12.12 -18.50
N LYS A 58 -18.28 11.54 -19.62
CA LYS A 58 -17.08 12.03 -20.28
C LYS A 58 -17.33 13.47 -20.73
N PRO A 59 -16.53 14.47 -20.31
CA PRO A 59 -16.63 15.79 -20.91
C PRO A 59 -16.28 15.67 -22.39
N ALA A 60 -17.22 16.00 -23.27
CA ALA A 60 -16.98 16.09 -24.68
C ALA A 60 -15.97 17.23 -24.93
N GLY A 61 -14.79 16.90 -25.45
CA GLY A 61 -13.86 17.82 -26.03
C GLY A 61 -12.92 18.57 -25.09
N SER A 62 -11.93 17.91 -24.55
CA SER A 62 -10.70 18.56 -24.10
C SER A 62 -9.48 17.74 -24.55
N PRO A 63 -8.72 18.22 -25.55
CA PRO A 63 -7.51 17.55 -26.01
C PRO A 63 -6.28 18.01 -25.20
N ARG A 64 -6.40 18.15 -23.89
CA ARG A 64 -5.24 18.34 -23.04
C ARG A 64 -5.03 17.03 -22.29
N ALA A 65 -4.10 16.22 -22.80
CA ALA A 65 -3.59 15.07 -22.07
C ALA A 65 -3.11 15.57 -20.71
N LEU A 66 -3.89 15.30 -19.67
CA LEU A 66 -3.42 15.46 -18.29
C LEU A 66 -2.15 14.61 -18.15
N ALA A 67 -1.15 15.13 -17.44
CA ALA A 67 0.02 14.33 -17.10
C ALA A 67 -0.46 12.98 -16.51
N PRO A 68 0.17 11.86 -16.82
CA PRO A 68 -0.27 10.52 -16.37
C PRO A 68 -0.59 10.46 -14.87
N GLU A 69 0.14 11.22 -14.06
CA GLU A 69 -0.02 11.34 -12.61
C GLU A 69 -1.31 12.04 -12.16
N ALA A 70 -2.02 12.72 -13.05
CA ALA A 70 -3.27 13.43 -12.77
C ALA A 70 -4.53 12.60 -13.10
N GLN A 71 -4.38 11.44 -13.75
CA GLN A 71 -5.52 10.58 -14.08
C GLN A 71 -5.80 9.59 -12.94
N PRO A 72 -7.07 9.42 -12.52
CA PRO A 72 -7.40 8.41 -11.52
C PRO A 72 -7.18 7.00 -12.12
N VAL A 73 -6.54 6.13 -11.34
CA VAL A 73 -6.36 4.72 -11.71
C VAL A 73 -7.69 4.00 -11.82
N VAL A 74 -8.66 4.40 -11.00
CA VAL A 74 -10.02 3.83 -10.93
C VAL A 74 -11.06 4.93 -11.13
N ASP A 75 -12.19 4.57 -11.76
CA ASP A 75 -13.28 5.50 -12.03
C ASP A 75 -14.20 5.67 -10.83
N GLN A 76 -14.53 4.57 -10.12
CA GLN A 76 -15.38 4.61 -8.93
C GLN A 76 -14.88 3.67 -7.84
N LEU A 77 -14.99 4.13 -6.59
CA LEU A 77 -14.73 3.31 -5.40
C LEU A 77 -16.04 2.88 -4.75
N HIS A 78 -16.15 1.57 -4.51
CA HIS A 78 -17.22 0.98 -3.73
C HIS A 78 -16.68 0.65 -2.34
N LEU A 79 -17.15 1.38 -1.34
CA LEU A 79 -16.68 1.21 0.04
C LEU A 79 -17.40 0.04 0.71
N ALA A 80 -16.61 -0.92 1.20
CA ALA A 80 -17.11 -2.12 1.87
C ALA A 80 -16.48 -2.23 3.27
N PRO A 81 -17.12 -1.71 4.33
CA PRO A 81 -16.59 -1.73 5.70
C PRO A 81 -16.73 -3.13 6.34
N THR A 82 -16.06 -4.12 5.73
CA THR A 82 -16.23 -5.54 6.10
C THR A 82 -15.82 -5.86 7.54
N LYS A 83 -14.95 -5.05 8.15
CA LYS A 83 -14.64 -5.18 9.59
C LYS A 83 -15.82 -4.80 10.46
N GLN A 84 -16.51 -3.71 10.12
CA GLN A 84 -17.69 -3.23 10.83
C GLN A 84 -18.84 -4.24 10.65
N TRP A 85 -19.07 -4.72 9.44
CA TRP A 85 -20.08 -5.75 9.18
C TRP A 85 -19.87 -7.02 10.00
N ARG A 86 -18.62 -7.43 10.18
CA ARG A 86 -18.29 -8.62 10.99
C ARG A 86 -18.53 -8.42 12.49
N SER A 87 -18.45 -7.19 13.01
CA SER A 87 -18.72 -6.90 14.43
C SER A 87 -20.23 -6.91 14.76
N ALA A 88 -21.08 -6.65 13.76
CA ALA A 88 -22.54 -6.61 13.93
C ALA A 88 -23.26 -7.18 12.70
N PRO A 89 -23.08 -8.49 12.36
CA PRO A 89 -23.47 -9.05 11.08
C PRO A 89 -24.99 -9.08 10.84
N LEU A 90 -25.78 -9.15 11.90
CA LEU A 90 -27.24 -9.19 11.84
C LEU A 90 -27.92 -7.86 12.11
N SER A 91 -27.15 -6.76 12.23
CA SER A 91 -27.75 -5.45 12.42
C SER A 91 -28.48 -5.00 11.15
N LEU A 92 -29.59 -4.27 11.32
CA LEU A 92 -30.35 -3.73 10.19
C LEU A 92 -29.50 -2.78 9.33
N SER A 93 -28.58 -2.03 9.94
CA SER A 93 -27.65 -1.17 9.22
C SER A 93 -26.71 -1.99 8.33
N THR A 94 -26.09 -3.06 8.85
CA THR A 94 -25.21 -3.95 8.07
C THR A 94 -25.98 -4.59 6.90
N ILE A 95 -27.16 -5.09 7.14
CA ILE A 95 -28.01 -5.70 6.09
C ILE A 95 -28.36 -4.66 5.02
N HIS A 96 -28.72 -3.44 5.44
CA HIS A 96 -29.03 -2.35 4.53
C HIS A 96 -27.81 -1.94 3.68
N GLU A 97 -26.64 -1.76 4.31
CA GLU A 97 -25.39 -1.40 3.62
C GLU A 97 -24.96 -2.47 2.59
N ILE A 98 -25.01 -3.76 2.97
CA ILE A 98 -24.70 -4.87 2.06
C ILE A 98 -25.70 -4.91 0.90
N SER A 99 -27.00 -4.73 1.17
CA SER A 99 -28.02 -4.74 0.12
C SER A 99 -27.87 -3.56 -0.84
N THR A 100 -27.50 -2.39 -0.31
CA THR A 100 -27.24 -1.18 -1.10
C THR A 100 -26.01 -1.38 -1.96
N LEU A 101 -24.88 -1.86 -1.39
CA LEU A 101 -23.68 -2.17 -2.16
C LEU A 101 -23.99 -3.17 -3.28
N ARG A 102 -24.71 -4.25 -2.98
CA ARG A 102 -25.12 -5.24 -3.99
C ARG A 102 -25.93 -4.61 -5.13
N ARG A 103 -26.86 -3.72 -4.80
CA ARG A 103 -27.70 -3.02 -5.80
C ARG A 103 -26.83 -2.12 -6.68
N THR A 104 -25.92 -1.36 -6.09
CA THR A 104 -25.00 -0.49 -6.80
C THR A 104 -24.08 -1.28 -7.74
N LEU A 105 -23.49 -2.37 -7.25
CA LEU A 105 -22.60 -3.22 -8.05
C LEU A 105 -23.34 -3.85 -9.24
N ARG A 106 -24.59 -4.31 -9.03
CA ARG A 106 -25.40 -4.89 -10.12
C ARG A 106 -25.83 -3.86 -11.14
N ALA A 107 -26.21 -2.66 -10.69
CA ALA A 107 -26.62 -1.58 -11.60
C ALA A 107 -25.49 -1.11 -12.52
N ALA A 108 -24.24 -1.31 -12.13
CA ALA A 108 -23.07 -1.00 -12.95
C ALA A 108 -22.87 -1.98 -14.11
N SER A 109 -23.48 -3.18 -14.06
CA SER A 109 -23.47 -4.18 -15.15
C SER A 109 -22.06 -4.51 -15.65
N TYR A 110 -21.17 -4.91 -14.75
CA TYR A 110 -19.77 -5.21 -15.09
C TYR A 110 -19.66 -6.43 -16.01
N ASP A 111 -18.86 -6.31 -17.05
CA ASP A 111 -18.48 -7.43 -17.93
C ASP A 111 -17.65 -8.47 -17.20
N THR A 112 -16.69 -8.01 -16.40
CA THR A 112 -15.75 -8.87 -15.68
C THR A 112 -15.49 -8.33 -14.27
N VAL A 113 -15.39 -9.24 -13.31
CA VAL A 113 -14.92 -8.96 -11.96
C VAL A 113 -13.62 -9.71 -11.73
N LEU A 114 -12.59 -9.01 -11.24
CA LEU A 114 -11.29 -9.57 -10.90
C LEU A 114 -11.10 -9.54 -9.39
N ASP A 115 -10.96 -10.70 -8.75
CA ASP A 115 -10.62 -10.83 -7.34
C ASP A 115 -9.09 -10.93 -7.16
N LEU A 116 -8.49 -9.83 -6.72
CA LEU A 116 -7.07 -9.72 -6.42
C LEU A 116 -6.74 -10.09 -4.97
N GLN A 117 -7.73 -10.49 -4.16
CA GLN A 117 -7.52 -10.79 -2.76
C GLN A 117 -7.46 -12.30 -2.46
N GLY A 118 -8.23 -13.10 -3.15
CA GLY A 118 -8.27 -14.54 -2.96
C GLY A 118 -8.84 -14.98 -1.61
N ALA A 119 -9.78 -14.22 -1.02
CA ALA A 119 -10.48 -14.57 0.22
C ALA A 119 -11.95 -14.84 -0.05
N ILE A 120 -12.58 -15.66 0.78
CA ILE A 120 -14.03 -15.97 0.65
C ILE A 120 -14.85 -14.67 0.61
N ARG A 121 -14.56 -13.72 1.49
CA ARG A 121 -15.28 -12.44 1.55
C ARG A 121 -15.15 -11.61 0.26
N SER A 122 -13.97 -11.58 -0.36
CA SER A 122 -13.76 -10.84 -1.61
C SER A 122 -14.46 -11.55 -2.77
N ALA A 123 -14.40 -12.88 -2.82
CA ALA A 123 -15.08 -13.68 -3.82
C ALA A 123 -16.62 -13.53 -3.71
N VAL A 124 -17.17 -13.50 -2.49
CA VAL A 124 -18.61 -13.23 -2.26
C VAL A 124 -18.99 -11.83 -2.76
N LEU A 125 -18.21 -10.80 -2.43
CA LEU A 125 -18.44 -9.44 -2.93
C LEU A 125 -18.36 -9.38 -4.46
N GLY A 126 -17.41 -10.10 -5.07
CA GLY A 126 -17.32 -10.23 -6.52
C GLY A 126 -18.58 -10.85 -7.13
N ARG A 127 -19.13 -11.92 -6.53
CA ARG A 127 -20.38 -12.55 -6.97
C ARG A 127 -21.61 -11.64 -6.83
N MET A 128 -21.59 -10.74 -5.85
CA MET A 128 -22.68 -9.77 -5.66
C MET A 128 -22.84 -8.82 -6.85
N ALA A 129 -21.78 -8.55 -7.60
CA ALA A 129 -21.82 -7.71 -8.80
C ALA A 129 -22.65 -8.31 -9.94
N GLY A 130 -22.86 -9.62 -9.94
CA GLY A 130 -23.70 -10.30 -10.92
C GLY A 130 -23.06 -10.50 -12.30
N SER A 131 -21.79 -10.19 -12.46
CA SER A 131 -21.03 -10.48 -13.69
C SER A 131 -20.97 -11.98 -13.96
N GLN A 132 -20.99 -12.37 -15.22
CA GLN A 132 -20.80 -13.75 -15.64
C GLN A 132 -19.34 -14.19 -15.53
N ARG A 133 -18.39 -13.26 -15.61
CA ARG A 133 -16.96 -13.54 -15.47
C ARG A 133 -16.47 -13.03 -14.10
N LEU A 134 -16.25 -13.95 -13.17
CA LEU A 134 -15.54 -13.69 -11.92
C LEU A 134 -14.23 -14.46 -11.94
N ILE A 135 -13.14 -13.73 -12.12
CA ILE A 135 -11.78 -14.25 -12.26
C ILE A 135 -11.06 -14.18 -10.92
N GLY A 136 -10.34 -15.23 -10.57
CA GLY A 136 -9.46 -15.28 -9.41
C GLY A 136 -8.35 -16.29 -9.55
N ASP A 137 -7.41 -16.28 -8.61
CA ASP A 137 -6.30 -17.23 -8.57
C ASP A 137 -6.80 -18.67 -8.36
N ASP A 138 -6.20 -19.62 -9.05
CA ASP A 138 -6.49 -21.05 -8.84
C ASP A 138 -6.00 -21.54 -7.47
N ALA A 139 -4.95 -20.93 -6.92
CA ALA A 139 -4.45 -21.17 -5.57
C ALA A 139 -4.67 -19.97 -4.65
N PRO A 140 -5.94 -19.54 -4.40
CA PRO A 140 -6.21 -18.35 -3.63
C PRO A 140 -5.79 -18.50 -2.17
N ARG A 141 -5.60 -17.38 -1.49
CA ARG A 141 -5.24 -17.34 -0.06
C ARG A 141 -6.16 -18.20 0.83
N GLU A 142 -7.48 -18.16 0.56
CA GLU A 142 -8.48 -19.02 1.19
C GLU A 142 -9.04 -19.98 0.14
N ARG A 143 -8.68 -21.26 0.20
CA ARG A 143 -9.01 -22.26 -0.83
C ARG A 143 -10.49 -22.28 -1.22
N ALA A 144 -11.40 -22.06 -0.27
CA ALA A 144 -12.83 -22.05 -0.55
C ALA A 144 -13.29 -20.87 -1.45
N ALA A 145 -12.48 -19.82 -1.61
CA ALA A 145 -12.78 -18.74 -2.55
C ALA A 145 -12.91 -19.24 -4.00
N ARG A 146 -12.20 -20.32 -4.37
CA ARG A 146 -12.27 -20.96 -5.69
C ARG A 146 -13.69 -21.35 -6.10
N LEU A 147 -14.55 -21.69 -5.14
CA LEU A 147 -15.91 -22.11 -5.41
C LEU A 147 -16.80 -21.01 -6.00
N PHE A 148 -16.36 -19.76 -5.85
CA PHE A 148 -17.09 -18.59 -6.36
C PHE A 148 -16.61 -18.16 -7.74
N TYR A 149 -15.40 -18.53 -8.16
CA TYR A 149 -14.82 -18.09 -9.44
C TYR A 149 -15.44 -18.86 -10.60
N THR A 150 -15.78 -18.15 -11.67
CA THR A 150 -16.20 -18.73 -12.94
C THR A 150 -15.00 -19.05 -13.83
N GLU A 151 -13.91 -18.30 -13.62
CA GLU A 151 -12.63 -18.48 -14.31
C GLU A 151 -11.49 -18.44 -13.30
N ARG A 152 -10.57 -19.38 -13.42
CA ARG A 152 -9.43 -19.50 -12.51
C ARG A 152 -8.13 -19.40 -13.29
N VAL A 153 -7.20 -18.59 -12.78
CA VAL A 153 -5.89 -18.37 -13.37
C VAL A 153 -4.84 -18.96 -12.45
N SER A 154 -4.00 -19.83 -13.00
CA SER A 154 -2.85 -20.36 -12.25
C SER A 154 -1.70 -19.36 -12.36
N THR A 155 -1.45 -18.60 -11.29
CA THR A 155 -0.31 -17.67 -11.23
C THR A 155 0.98 -18.44 -10.96
N GLN A 156 2.06 -18.08 -11.66
CA GLN A 156 3.35 -18.76 -11.58
C GLN A 156 4.44 -17.90 -10.93
N ALA A 157 4.27 -16.60 -10.95
CA ALA A 157 5.25 -15.68 -10.42
C ALA A 157 5.45 -15.83 -8.91
N ALA A 158 6.67 -15.65 -8.44
CA ALA A 158 6.99 -15.68 -7.01
C ALA A 158 6.47 -14.44 -6.28
N HIS A 159 6.59 -13.27 -6.92
CA HIS A 159 6.23 -11.99 -6.31
C HIS A 159 4.76 -11.65 -6.51
N VAL A 160 4.09 -11.19 -5.45
CA VAL A 160 2.64 -10.89 -5.45
C VAL A 160 2.23 -9.80 -6.45
N ILE A 161 3.12 -8.87 -6.79
CA ILE A 161 2.88 -7.86 -7.84
C ILE A 161 2.76 -8.52 -9.21
N GLU A 162 3.66 -9.45 -9.52
CA GLU A 162 3.66 -10.19 -10.78
C GLU A 162 2.46 -11.13 -10.87
N GLN A 163 2.08 -11.78 -9.76
CA GLN A 163 0.84 -12.57 -9.68
C GLN A 163 -0.39 -11.70 -9.99
N ALA A 164 -0.45 -10.47 -9.46
CA ALA A 164 -1.55 -9.54 -9.77
C ALA A 164 -1.57 -9.16 -11.27
N VAL A 165 -0.41 -9.02 -11.91
CA VAL A 165 -0.30 -8.78 -13.35
C VAL A 165 -0.75 -10.00 -14.16
N GLU A 166 -0.37 -11.21 -13.76
CA GLU A 166 -0.83 -12.46 -14.41
C GLU A 166 -2.37 -12.58 -14.36
N LEU A 167 -2.97 -12.25 -13.22
CA LEU A 167 -4.43 -12.18 -13.09
C LEU A 167 -5.05 -11.09 -14.00
N ALA A 168 -4.39 -9.92 -14.11
CA ALA A 168 -4.85 -8.84 -14.96
C ALA A 168 -4.75 -9.18 -16.46
N ARG A 169 -3.75 -9.94 -16.89
CA ARG A 169 -3.62 -10.45 -18.27
C ARG A 169 -4.82 -11.31 -18.66
N ALA A 170 -5.35 -12.12 -17.75
CA ALA A 170 -6.54 -12.90 -18.02
C ALA A 170 -7.79 -12.06 -18.31
N VAL A 171 -7.83 -10.84 -17.82
CA VAL A 171 -8.91 -9.87 -18.12
C VAL A 171 -8.69 -9.17 -19.46
N ALA A 172 -7.47 -8.69 -19.69
CA ALA A 172 -7.13 -7.87 -20.86
C ALA A 172 -6.84 -8.68 -22.11
N GLY A 173 -6.37 -9.91 -21.97
CA GLY A 173 -5.86 -10.70 -23.09
C GLY A 173 -4.53 -10.20 -23.67
N ASP A 174 -3.86 -9.27 -22.98
CA ASP A 174 -2.63 -8.61 -23.41
C ASP A 174 -1.41 -9.04 -22.59
N ASP A 175 -0.20 -8.82 -23.11
CA ASP A 175 1.05 -9.01 -22.37
C ASP A 175 1.35 -7.78 -21.49
N LEU A 176 0.61 -7.65 -20.40
CA LEU A 176 0.82 -6.61 -19.40
C LEU A 176 2.13 -6.84 -18.63
N ARG A 177 2.78 -5.73 -18.25
CA ARG A 177 3.93 -5.74 -17.33
C ARG A 177 3.64 -4.84 -16.15
N PRO A 178 4.20 -5.12 -14.96
CA PRO A 178 4.04 -4.24 -13.83
C PRO A 178 4.68 -2.88 -14.15
N ILE A 179 3.95 -1.81 -13.86
CA ILE A 179 4.44 -0.44 -14.01
C ILE A 179 4.34 0.29 -12.68
N ALA A 180 5.09 1.39 -12.54
CA ALA A 180 5.02 2.23 -11.35
C ALA A 180 3.55 2.65 -11.08
N PRO A 181 3.01 2.41 -9.89
CA PRO A 181 1.61 2.69 -9.60
C PRO A 181 1.34 4.20 -9.53
N TRP A 182 0.17 4.60 -10.02
CA TRP A 182 -0.30 5.97 -9.86
C TRP A 182 -1.05 6.09 -8.54
N LEU A 183 -0.48 6.89 -7.63
CA LEU A 183 -1.13 7.23 -6.38
C LEU A 183 -1.71 8.64 -6.45
N PRO A 184 -2.87 8.87 -5.81
CA PRO A 184 -3.53 10.17 -5.82
C PRO A 184 -2.65 11.27 -5.24
N ILE A 185 -2.84 12.49 -5.74
CA ILE A 185 -2.24 13.71 -5.22
C ILE A 185 -3.36 14.49 -4.51
N ASP A 186 -3.27 14.59 -3.20
CA ASP A 186 -4.17 15.36 -2.35
C ASP A 186 -3.51 16.70 -2.04
N SER A 187 -4.11 17.81 -2.51
CA SER A 187 -3.51 19.14 -2.41
C SER A 187 -3.32 19.62 -0.96
N ALA A 188 -4.24 19.29 -0.07
CA ALA A 188 -4.13 19.64 1.35
C ALA A 188 -3.02 18.83 2.03
N ALA A 189 -2.92 17.54 1.72
CA ALA A 189 -1.85 16.68 2.22
C ALA A 189 -0.48 17.11 1.66
N GLU A 190 -0.41 17.52 0.40
CA GLU A 190 0.83 18.03 -0.21
C GLU A 190 1.27 19.34 0.48
N ALA A 191 0.35 20.29 0.71
CA ALA A 191 0.65 21.53 1.43
C ALA A 191 1.12 21.26 2.87
N TRP A 192 0.48 20.31 3.57
CA TRP A 192 0.95 19.87 4.89
C TRP A 192 2.35 19.27 4.82
N ALA A 193 2.63 18.41 3.85
CA ALA A 193 3.94 17.80 3.71
C ALA A 193 5.02 18.85 3.36
N ASP A 194 4.70 19.89 2.57
CA ASP A 194 5.61 21.00 2.29
C ASP A 194 5.96 21.81 3.56
N SER A 195 5.01 21.94 4.52
CA SER A 195 5.27 22.58 5.80
C SER A 195 6.21 21.77 6.72
N ILE A 196 6.19 20.43 6.58
CA ILE A 196 7.04 19.52 7.36
C ILE A 196 8.40 19.35 6.69
N LEU A 197 8.41 19.06 5.39
CA LEU A 197 9.61 18.81 4.60
C LEU A 197 9.47 19.48 3.22
N PRO A 198 10.00 20.68 3.04
CA PRO A 198 10.00 21.35 1.75
C PRO A 198 10.69 20.52 0.66
N ARG A 199 10.16 20.54 -0.57
CA ARG A 199 10.63 19.72 -1.71
C ARG A 199 12.11 19.93 -2.07
N HIS A 200 12.66 21.10 -1.76
CA HIS A 200 14.03 21.49 -2.05
C HIS A 200 14.88 21.57 -0.78
N SER A 201 14.59 20.75 0.22
CA SER A 201 15.44 20.66 1.42
C SER A 201 16.83 20.17 1.02
N ALA A 202 17.87 20.92 1.42
CA ALA A 202 19.25 20.54 1.16
C ALA A 202 19.72 19.31 1.97
N SER A 203 19.03 19.00 3.07
CA SER A 203 19.36 17.87 3.94
C SER A 203 18.56 16.64 3.56
N ALA A 204 19.23 15.49 3.48
CA ALA A 204 18.55 14.20 3.33
C ALA A 204 17.56 13.97 4.49
N ALA A 205 16.42 13.41 4.16
CA ALA A 205 15.37 13.10 5.13
C ALA A 205 15.05 11.61 5.10
N VAL A 206 15.03 10.97 6.27
CA VAL A 206 14.73 9.55 6.45
C VAL A 206 13.45 9.38 7.24
N LEU A 207 12.53 8.57 6.71
CA LEU A 207 11.31 8.19 7.37
C LEU A 207 11.48 6.81 8.02
N VAL A 208 11.38 6.75 9.32
CA VAL A 208 11.47 5.51 10.11
C VAL A 208 10.07 5.05 10.52
N ASN A 209 9.73 3.78 10.24
CA ASN A 209 8.47 3.15 10.65
C ASN A 209 8.76 1.95 11.55
N PRO A 210 8.78 2.12 12.88
CA PRO A 210 9.13 1.05 13.83
C PRO A 210 7.96 0.09 14.10
N GLY A 211 6.74 0.45 13.74
CA GLY A 211 5.54 -0.32 13.96
C GLY A 211 5.43 -1.54 13.04
N ALA A 212 4.65 -2.53 13.48
CA ALA A 212 4.29 -3.69 12.65
C ALA A 212 2.94 -4.27 13.09
N GLY A 213 2.27 -4.95 12.17
CA GLY A 213 0.95 -5.52 12.41
C GLY A 213 0.86 -6.58 13.52
N TRP A 214 1.98 -7.19 13.90
CA TRP A 214 2.12 -8.08 15.06
C TRP A 214 3.57 -8.14 15.55
N GLY A 215 3.76 -8.59 16.81
CA GLY A 215 5.04 -8.50 17.51
C GLY A 215 6.20 -9.23 16.83
N ALA A 216 5.98 -10.40 16.23
CA ALA A 216 7.02 -11.16 15.55
C ALA A 216 7.73 -10.41 14.42
N LYS A 217 7.10 -9.37 13.86
CA LYS A 217 7.69 -8.48 12.84
C LYS A 217 8.33 -7.21 13.41
N ARG A 218 8.29 -7.01 14.73
CA ARG A 218 8.81 -5.80 15.36
C ARG A 218 10.29 -5.92 15.66
N TRP A 219 11.09 -5.15 14.96
CA TRP A 219 12.47 -4.97 15.34
C TRP A 219 12.53 -4.09 16.60
N PRO A 220 13.46 -4.35 17.57
CA PRO A 220 13.48 -3.63 18.83
C PRO A 220 13.57 -2.11 18.68
N VAL A 221 12.77 -1.38 19.47
CA VAL A 221 12.70 0.09 19.40
C VAL A 221 14.02 0.75 19.78
N GLU A 222 14.79 0.13 20.67
CA GLU A 222 16.13 0.58 21.09
C GLU A 222 17.09 0.58 19.90
N ARG A 223 16.97 -0.37 19.00
CA ARG A 223 17.78 -0.47 17.79
C ARG A 223 17.39 0.59 16.75
N TYR A 224 16.08 0.83 16.55
CA TYR A 224 15.63 1.99 15.75
C TYR A 224 16.14 3.29 16.35
N THR A 225 16.17 3.42 17.67
CA THR A 225 16.70 4.60 18.36
C THR A 225 18.21 4.79 18.10
N ALA A 226 18.98 3.71 18.12
CA ALA A 226 20.41 3.76 17.81
C ALA A 226 20.65 4.22 16.36
N VAL A 227 19.91 3.65 15.40
CA VAL A 227 19.95 4.08 13.98
C VAL A 227 19.58 5.55 13.83
N ALA A 228 18.47 5.98 14.43
CA ALA A 228 18.01 7.35 14.35
C ALA A 228 19.04 8.35 14.90
N ARG A 229 19.64 8.02 16.06
CA ARG A 229 20.70 8.85 16.69
C ARG A 229 21.90 9.02 15.77
N GLU A 230 22.37 7.95 15.16
CA GLU A 230 23.54 8.00 14.29
C GLU A 230 23.26 8.76 12.99
N LEU A 231 22.10 8.55 12.35
CA LEU A 231 21.68 9.34 11.18
C LEU A 231 21.59 10.84 11.49
N ILE A 232 21.03 11.20 12.65
CA ILE A 232 20.98 12.60 13.10
C ILE A 232 22.38 13.18 13.30
N ARG A 233 23.31 12.41 13.90
CA ARG A 233 24.71 12.81 14.06
C ARG A 233 25.40 13.07 12.71
N GLN A 234 24.98 12.39 11.66
CA GLN A 234 25.45 12.59 10.28
C GLN A 234 24.75 13.75 9.55
N GLY A 235 23.89 14.51 10.24
CA GLY A 235 23.15 15.63 9.65
C GLY A 235 21.90 15.25 8.87
N VAL A 236 21.45 13.99 8.96
CA VAL A 236 20.22 13.50 8.32
C VAL A 236 19.02 13.85 9.19
N ARG A 237 17.98 14.38 8.58
CA ARG A 237 16.70 14.63 9.26
C ARG A 237 15.94 13.33 9.42
N VAL A 238 15.64 12.94 10.64
CA VAL A 238 14.89 11.71 10.94
C VAL A 238 13.47 12.05 11.39
N MET A 239 12.50 11.43 10.71
CA MET A 239 11.08 11.49 11.05
C MET A 239 10.60 10.09 11.42
N VAL A 240 9.75 9.99 12.44
CA VAL A 240 9.26 8.70 12.94
C VAL A 240 7.75 8.65 12.78
N ASN A 241 7.28 7.75 11.91
CA ASN A 241 5.86 7.52 11.69
C ASN A 241 5.41 6.21 12.37
N THR A 242 4.24 6.26 12.99
CA THR A 242 3.61 5.10 13.62
C THR A 242 2.14 5.01 13.22
N GLY A 243 1.62 3.80 13.25
CA GLY A 243 0.18 3.56 13.11
C GLY A 243 -0.58 3.86 14.40
N PRO A 244 -1.92 3.92 14.33
CA PRO A 244 -2.76 4.11 15.52
C PRO A 244 -2.49 3.04 16.58
N GLY A 245 -2.23 3.48 17.82
CA GLY A 245 -1.89 2.63 18.97
C GLY A 245 -0.42 2.23 19.05
N GLU A 246 0.43 2.76 18.18
CA GLU A 246 1.89 2.55 18.19
C GLU A 246 2.66 3.82 18.59
N GLU A 247 1.99 4.87 19.01
CA GLU A 247 2.56 6.16 19.40
C GLU A 247 3.67 6.04 20.46
N PRO A 248 3.63 5.10 21.43
CA PRO A 248 4.72 4.89 22.38
C PRO A 248 6.05 4.52 21.72
N LEU A 249 6.05 3.86 20.55
CA LEU A 249 7.28 3.57 19.79
C LEU A 249 7.95 4.84 19.29
N ALA A 250 7.18 5.76 18.71
CA ALA A 250 7.71 7.05 18.27
C ALA A 250 8.24 7.86 19.46
N GLN A 251 7.49 7.91 20.56
CA GLN A 251 7.90 8.62 21.79
C GLN A 251 9.23 8.07 22.34
N ALA A 252 9.41 6.75 22.36
CA ALA A 252 10.66 6.14 22.83
C ALA A 252 11.86 6.52 21.94
N ILE A 253 11.70 6.52 20.61
CA ILE A 253 12.75 6.93 19.68
C ILE A 253 13.08 8.42 19.86
N VAL A 254 12.06 9.27 19.95
CA VAL A 254 12.24 10.73 20.14
C VAL A 254 12.97 11.02 21.45
N ALA A 255 12.54 10.41 22.55
CA ALA A 255 13.22 10.54 23.83
C ALA A 255 14.68 10.06 23.77
N GLY A 256 14.92 8.89 23.16
CA GLY A 256 16.25 8.32 23.01
C GLY A 256 17.18 9.09 22.09
N THR A 257 16.66 9.99 21.24
CA THR A 257 17.45 10.90 20.40
C THR A 257 17.58 12.31 20.98
N GLY A 258 17.19 12.52 22.24
CA GLY A 258 17.20 13.84 22.87
C GLY A 258 16.26 14.84 22.17
N SER A 259 15.11 14.37 21.68
CA SER A 259 14.11 15.14 20.93
C SER A 259 14.57 15.65 19.55
N ALA A 260 15.66 15.11 19.01
CA ALA A 260 16.15 15.50 17.69
C ALA A 260 15.41 14.80 16.53
N ALA A 261 14.82 13.63 16.78
CA ALA A 261 13.90 13.00 15.82
C ALA A 261 12.50 13.65 15.89
N THR A 262 11.84 13.78 14.74
CA THR A 262 10.49 14.38 14.64
C THR A 262 9.42 13.29 14.66
N PRO A 263 8.56 13.21 15.68
CA PRO A 263 7.43 12.29 15.65
C PRO A 263 6.37 12.79 14.67
N LEU A 264 5.71 11.87 13.96
CA LEU A 264 4.66 12.20 13.03
C LEU A 264 3.32 11.64 13.51
N THR A 265 2.31 12.49 13.49
CA THR A 265 0.91 12.09 13.57
C THR A 265 0.26 12.58 12.28
N CYS A 266 0.00 11.67 11.35
CA CYS A 266 -0.48 12.05 10.02
C CYS A 266 -1.54 11.07 9.51
N SER A 267 -2.42 11.59 8.66
CA SER A 267 -3.38 10.78 7.90
C SER A 267 -2.64 9.96 6.83
N LEU A 268 -3.32 8.98 6.24
CA LEU A 268 -2.74 8.21 5.13
C LEU A 268 -2.42 9.09 3.91
N ALA A 269 -3.26 10.08 3.59
CA ALA A 269 -2.98 11.03 2.50
C ALA A 269 -1.72 11.86 2.79
N GLN A 270 -1.56 12.33 4.03
CA GLN A 270 -0.36 13.05 4.47
C GLN A 270 0.89 12.15 4.45
N LEU A 271 0.76 10.89 4.85
CA LEU A 271 1.88 9.92 4.76
C LEU A 271 2.30 9.69 3.30
N ILE A 272 1.35 9.57 2.37
CA ILE A 272 1.63 9.48 0.93
C ILE A 272 2.40 10.71 0.45
N ALA A 273 1.91 11.91 0.78
CA ALA A 273 2.54 13.17 0.37
C ALA A 273 3.96 13.33 0.95
N LEU A 274 4.15 13.00 2.22
CA LEU A 274 5.45 13.08 2.88
C LEU A 274 6.44 12.04 2.32
N THR A 275 5.97 10.80 2.07
CA THR A 275 6.81 9.74 1.52
C THR A 275 7.36 10.09 0.14
N ARG A 276 6.68 10.92 -0.66
CA ARG A 276 7.20 11.44 -1.94
C ARG A 276 8.44 12.33 -1.77
N ARG A 277 8.68 12.89 -0.58
CA ARG A 277 9.73 13.89 -0.30
C ARG A 277 10.94 13.34 0.40
N VAL A 278 10.81 12.19 1.06
CA VAL A 278 11.94 11.61 1.79
C VAL A 278 12.95 10.96 0.86
N SER A 279 14.21 10.96 1.26
CA SER A 279 15.31 10.32 0.54
C SER A 279 15.33 8.80 0.77
N LEU A 280 14.86 8.34 1.93
CA LEU A 280 14.92 6.93 2.31
C LEU A 280 13.82 6.59 3.30
N VAL A 281 13.31 5.36 3.21
CA VAL A 281 12.41 4.79 4.22
C VAL A 281 13.05 3.57 4.86
N ILE A 282 13.05 3.51 6.20
CA ILE A 282 13.50 2.37 7.00
C ILE A 282 12.29 1.78 7.72
N ALA A 283 11.94 0.54 7.40
CA ALA A 283 10.76 -0.10 7.98
C ALA A 283 10.86 -1.63 7.97
N GLY A 284 10.09 -2.28 8.83
CA GLY A 284 9.80 -3.70 8.67
C GLY A 284 8.89 -3.99 7.48
N ASP A 285 8.57 -5.27 7.23
CA ASP A 285 7.58 -5.69 6.23
C ASP A 285 6.16 -5.21 6.61
N THR A 286 5.86 -3.97 6.23
CA THR A 286 4.64 -3.23 6.60
C THR A 286 4.15 -2.34 5.47
N GLY A 287 2.93 -1.81 5.61
CA GLY A 287 2.34 -0.91 4.62
C GLY A 287 3.22 0.28 4.21
N PRO A 288 3.84 1.02 5.14
CA PRO A 288 4.76 2.12 4.82
C PRO A 288 5.97 1.73 3.97
N LEU A 289 6.55 0.53 4.14
CA LEU A 289 7.62 0.03 3.27
C LEU A 289 7.13 -0.09 1.82
N HIS A 290 5.97 -0.72 1.63
CA HIS A 290 5.39 -0.92 0.31
C HIS A 290 4.91 0.41 -0.31
N LEU A 291 4.49 1.37 0.53
CA LEU A 291 4.18 2.72 0.06
C LEU A 291 5.41 3.43 -0.50
N ALA A 292 6.54 3.33 0.19
CA ALA A 292 7.80 3.90 -0.30
C ALA A 292 8.20 3.28 -1.65
N CYS A 293 8.10 1.96 -1.80
CA CYS A 293 8.34 1.27 -3.06
C CYS A 293 7.39 1.77 -4.17
N ALA A 294 6.10 1.88 -3.86
CA ALA A 294 5.09 2.36 -4.80
C ALA A 294 5.33 3.81 -5.27
N LEU A 295 6.00 4.62 -4.45
CA LEU A 295 6.37 6.01 -4.74
C LEU A 295 7.80 6.16 -5.28
N GLY A 296 8.47 5.05 -5.60
CA GLY A 296 9.82 5.06 -6.17
C GLY A 296 10.91 5.49 -5.18
N ARG A 297 10.65 5.41 -3.86
CA ARG A 297 11.64 5.81 -2.85
C ARG A 297 12.55 4.64 -2.46
N PRO A 298 13.84 4.89 -2.27
CA PRO A 298 14.76 3.91 -1.72
C PRO A 298 14.28 3.38 -0.36
N VAL A 299 14.54 2.09 -0.08
CA VAL A 299 14.09 1.48 1.17
C VAL A 299 15.13 0.57 1.81
N VAL A 300 15.24 0.61 3.13
CA VAL A 300 15.82 -0.46 3.94
C VAL A 300 14.68 -1.25 4.57
N GLY A 301 14.52 -2.49 4.12
CA GLY A 301 13.48 -3.40 4.62
C GLY A 301 14.04 -4.38 5.64
N ILE A 302 13.49 -4.39 6.86
CA ILE A 302 13.91 -5.28 7.96
C ILE A 302 12.89 -6.42 8.04
N TYR A 303 13.33 -7.65 7.69
CA TYR A 303 12.47 -8.80 7.54
C TYR A 303 12.79 -9.87 8.59
N GLY A 304 11.75 -10.39 9.21
CA GLY A 304 11.81 -11.54 10.10
C GLY A 304 11.05 -12.74 9.50
N PRO A 305 9.84 -13.05 10.01
CA PRO A 305 9.12 -14.28 9.67
C PRO A 305 8.49 -14.29 8.26
N THR A 306 8.55 -13.20 7.53
CA THR A 306 8.00 -13.10 6.17
C THR A 306 9.06 -13.28 5.10
N ASP A 307 8.63 -13.71 3.91
CA ASP A 307 9.51 -13.99 2.79
C ASP A 307 9.60 -12.80 1.84
N PRO A 308 10.76 -12.12 1.74
CA PRO A 308 10.91 -10.99 0.83
C PRO A 308 10.86 -11.36 -0.65
N SER A 309 11.07 -12.63 -1.03
CA SER A 309 10.92 -13.06 -2.42
C SER A 309 9.46 -12.98 -2.89
N ARG A 310 8.51 -13.08 -1.95
CA ARG A 310 7.08 -13.01 -2.22
C ARG A 310 6.54 -11.58 -2.19
N ASN A 311 6.93 -10.79 -1.22
CA ASN A 311 6.37 -9.45 -0.96
C ASN A 311 7.42 -8.43 -0.52
N GLY A 312 8.66 -8.58 -0.97
CA GLY A 312 9.73 -7.63 -0.72
C GLY A 312 9.60 -6.34 -1.52
N PRO A 313 10.58 -5.43 -1.38
CA PRO A 313 10.69 -4.26 -2.22
C PRO A 313 10.74 -4.62 -3.71
N TYR A 314 10.01 -3.88 -4.53
CA TYR A 314 9.91 -4.15 -5.96
C TYR A 314 10.13 -2.88 -6.78
N GLY A 315 11.03 -2.95 -7.77
CA GLY A 315 11.23 -1.88 -8.75
C GLY A 315 11.94 -0.62 -8.23
N VAL A 316 12.53 -0.67 -7.03
CA VAL A 316 13.22 0.47 -6.42
C VAL A 316 14.59 0.08 -5.84
N PRO A 317 15.52 1.02 -5.70
CA PRO A 317 16.74 0.79 -4.93
C PRO A 317 16.40 0.31 -3.51
N SER A 318 16.93 -0.83 -3.11
CA SER A 318 16.56 -1.41 -1.82
C SER A 318 17.68 -2.22 -1.20
N ARG A 319 17.64 -2.31 0.13
CA ARG A 319 18.41 -3.27 0.91
C ARG A 319 17.44 -4.03 1.80
N VAL A 320 17.45 -5.34 1.68
CA VAL A 320 16.62 -6.25 2.49
C VAL A 320 17.53 -6.95 3.50
N LEU A 321 17.29 -6.65 4.77
CA LEU A 321 18.00 -7.27 5.88
C LEU A 321 17.12 -8.38 6.46
N ARG A 322 17.58 -9.62 6.34
CA ARG A 322 16.89 -10.81 6.84
C ARG A 322 17.92 -11.86 7.25
N SER A 323 17.78 -12.38 8.46
CA SER A 323 18.62 -13.49 8.90
C SER A 323 18.36 -14.75 8.06
N PRO A 324 19.40 -15.48 7.63
CA PRO A 324 19.22 -16.81 7.04
C PRO A 324 18.48 -17.79 7.94
N GLU A 325 18.57 -17.59 9.26
CA GLU A 325 17.92 -18.43 10.29
C GLU A 325 16.44 -18.11 10.49
N SER A 326 15.96 -16.96 9.95
CA SER A 326 14.56 -16.57 10.05
C SER A 326 13.65 -17.60 9.40
N ARG A 327 12.74 -18.15 10.18
CA ARG A 327 11.75 -19.11 9.72
C ARG A 327 10.54 -18.39 9.13
N ARG A 328 10.01 -18.92 8.02
CA ARG A 328 8.72 -18.46 7.52
C ARG A 328 7.62 -18.88 8.48
N ASP A 329 7.08 -17.91 9.20
CA ASP A 329 5.98 -18.14 10.12
C ASP A 329 4.97 -17.00 10.01
N HIS A 330 3.71 -17.36 9.76
CA HIS A 330 2.60 -16.43 9.70
C HIS A 330 1.79 -16.38 11.00
N SER A 331 2.27 -17.08 12.05
CA SER A 331 1.67 -17.04 13.39
C SER A 331 1.89 -15.64 13.99
N ARG A 332 0.83 -15.12 14.59
CA ARG A 332 0.86 -13.74 15.15
C ARG A 332 1.39 -13.77 16.59
N HIS A 333 2.65 -14.12 16.77
CA HIS A 333 3.30 -14.04 18.07
C HIS A 333 3.51 -12.60 18.54
N ALA A 334 3.46 -12.39 19.86
CA ALA A 334 3.70 -11.09 20.48
C ALA A 334 5.19 -10.73 20.54
N ALA A 335 6.06 -11.73 20.71
CA ALA A 335 7.51 -11.53 20.76
C ALA A 335 8.12 -11.42 19.36
N PRO A 336 9.19 -10.62 19.20
CA PRO A 336 9.98 -10.57 17.97
C PRO A 336 10.49 -11.95 17.57
N GLU A 337 10.56 -12.23 16.26
CA GLU A 337 11.16 -13.46 15.74
C GLU A 337 12.67 -13.46 15.98
N ALA A 338 13.25 -14.64 16.29
CA ALA A 338 14.64 -14.76 16.73
C ALA A 338 15.65 -14.26 15.68
N GLY A 339 15.46 -14.60 14.40
CA GLY A 339 16.32 -14.14 13.33
C GLY A 339 16.27 -12.62 13.14
N LEU A 340 15.11 -11.99 13.40
CA LEU A 340 14.98 -10.53 13.38
C LEU A 340 15.88 -9.88 14.44
N LEU A 341 16.11 -10.56 15.57
CA LEU A 341 16.98 -10.10 16.65
C LEU A 341 18.47 -10.22 16.32
N THR A 342 18.87 -10.91 15.26
CA THR A 342 20.28 -10.96 14.82
C THR A 342 20.70 -9.72 14.04
N ILE A 343 19.75 -9.01 13.38
CA ILE A 343 20.02 -7.78 12.63
C ILE A 343 20.43 -6.67 13.58
N GLN A 344 21.63 -6.10 13.40
CA GLN A 344 22.16 -5.05 14.26
C GLN A 344 21.91 -3.65 13.69
N PRO A 345 21.96 -2.57 14.51
CA PRO A 345 21.86 -1.20 14.03
C PRO A 345 22.88 -0.85 12.97
N GLU A 346 24.09 -1.40 13.06
CA GLU A 346 25.21 -1.18 12.12
C GLU A 346 24.87 -1.70 10.74
N ASP A 347 24.16 -2.84 10.62
CA ASP A 347 23.71 -3.39 9.33
C ASP A 347 22.72 -2.44 8.64
N VAL A 348 21.80 -1.86 9.44
CA VAL A 348 20.81 -0.89 8.93
C VAL A 348 21.46 0.43 8.53
N LEU A 349 22.45 0.90 9.30
CA LEU A 349 23.20 2.13 9.01
C LEU A 349 24.07 1.98 7.76
N GLN A 350 24.74 0.84 7.57
CA GLN A 350 25.49 0.56 6.35
C GLN A 350 24.54 0.57 5.15
N ALA A 351 23.43 -0.17 5.22
CA ALA A 351 22.44 -0.23 4.15
C ALA A 351 21.84 1.16 3.81
N ALA A 352 21.55 1.96 4.82
CA ALA A 352 21.05 3.32 4.67
C ALA A 352 22.10 4.24 4.01
N GLY A 353 23.35 4.17 4.43
CA GLY A 353 24.47 4.95 3.88
C GLY A 353 24.68 4.67 2.39
N GLU A 354 24.65 3.38 1.98
CA GLU A 354 24.77 2.98 0.58
C GLU A 354 23.66 3.55 -0.30
N LEU A 355 22.42 3.56 0.20
CA LEU A 355 21.27 4.08 -0.55
C LEU A 355 21.25 5.60 -0.61
N LEU A 356 21.60 6.28 0.47
CA LEU A 356 21.68 7.76 0.52
C LEU A 356 22.82 8.30 -0.36
N ALA A 357 23.97 7.62 -0.42
CA ALA A 357 25.08 7.99 -1.30
C ALA A 357 24.72 7.83 -2.79
N GLY A 358 23.91 6.82 -3.14
CA GLY A 358 23.46 6.58 -4.51
C GLY A 358 22.46 7.62 -5.06
N GLU A 359 21.76 8.38 -4.21
CA GLU A 359 20.90 9.51 -4.61
C GLU A 359 21.67 10.81 -4.87
N GLY A 360 22.82 11.00 -4.23
CA GLY A 360 23.65 12.20 -4.40
C GLY A 360 24.40 12.27 -5.74
N GLY A 361 24.31 11.24 -6.57
CA GLY A 361 25.00 11.14 -7.87
C GLY A 361 24.08 11.17 -9.10
N ARG A 362 22.80 11.56 -8.95
CA ARG A 362 21.86 11.68 -10.08
C ARG A 362 21.41 13.11 -10.29
#